data_ee2061a6b87737ceffee39ac335435e9
#
_entry.id   ee2061a6b87737ceffee39ac335435e9
#
_cell.length_a   1.000
_cell.length_b   1.000
_cell.length_c   1.000
_cell.angle_alpha   90.00
_cell.angle_beta   90.00
_cell.angle_gamma   90.00
#
_symmetry.space_group_name_H-M   'P 1'
#
loop_
_entity.id
_entity.type
_entity.pdbx_description
1 polymer ?
#
loop_
_entity_poly.entity_id
_entity_poly.type
_entity_poly.pdbx_seq_one_letter_code
_entity_poly.pdbx_strand_id
1 'polypeptide(L)'
;MANAHIRNRPIIESLGVLTGAGGYDIVSNATVNAHTYVAITILTGSTDDGKNSTGSVSATSADTDIWDSLSTVAIPTGTTIYGKWSAVTIAANDTAIVYRESSSD
;
A
#
# COMPACT_ATOMS: atom_id res chain seq x y z
N MET A 1 11.72 29.29 -11.22
CA MET A 1 10.60 30.18 -11.23
C MET A 1 9.43 29.69 -10.42
N ALA A 2 8.73 30.59 -9.80
CA ALA A 2 7.60 30.24 -8.96
C ALA A 2 6.51 29.50 -9.74
N ASN A 3 6.24 29.92 -10.99
CA ASN A 3 5.18 29.28 -11.77
C ASN A 3 5.49 27.83 -12.11
N ALA A 4 6.72 27.54 -12.47
CA ALA A 4 7.08 26.15 -12.75
C ALA A 4 7.02 25.30 -11.50
N HIS A 5 7.45 25.85 -10.38
CA HIS A 5 7.40 25.16 -9.10
C HIS A 5 5.95 24.88 -8.70
N ILE A 6 5.09 25.87 -8.83
CA ILE A 6 3.68 25.70 -8.48
C ILE A 6 3.02 24.66 -9.39
N ARG A 7 3.39 24.67 -10.68
CA ARG A 7 2.80 23.73 -11.63
C ARG A 7 3.12 22.27 -11.28
N ASN A 8 4.30 22.00 -10.75
CA ASN A 8 4.68 20.66 -10.38
C ASN A 8 4.14 20.24 -9.01
N ARG A 9 3.74 21.20 -8.21
CA ARG A 9 3.33 20.96 -6.85
C ARG A 9 2.16 19.99 -6.72
N PRO A 10 1.10 20.07 -7.53
CA PRO A 10 0.01 19.10 -7.41
C PRO A 10 0.44 17.67 -7.64
N ILE A 11 1.38 17.45 -8.55
CA ILE A 11 1.89 16.09 -8.79
C ILE A 11 2.67 15.59 -7.58
N ILE A 12 3.52 16.44 -7.02
CA ILE A 12 4.31 16.09 -5.84
C ILE A 12 3.40 15.83 -4.64
N GLU A 13 2.38 16.65 -4.47
CA GLU A 13 1.43 16.46 -3.38
C GLU A 13 0.64 15.17 -3.55
N SER A 14 0.25 14.82 -4.77
CA SER A 14 -0.45 13.57 -5.03
C SER A 14 0.40 12.38 -4.69
N LEU A 15 1.67 12.41 -5.05
CA LEU A 15 2.59 11.33 -4.68
C LEU A 15 2.75 11.24 -3.17
N GLY A 16 2.85 12.37 -2.49
CA GLY A 16 2.95 12.38 -1.03
C GLY A 16 1.70 11.83 -0.37
N VAL A 17 0.53 12.15 -0.90
CA VAL A 17 -0.73 11.63 -0.39
C VAL A 17 -0.79 10.11 -0.52
N LEU A 18 -0.34 9.59 -1.67
CA LEU A 18 -0.40 8.15 -1.91
C LEU A 18 0.71 7.39 -1.21
N THR A 19 1.88 8.00 -1.02
CA THR A 19 3.05 7.24 -0.62
C THR A 19 3.70 7.69 0.69
N GLY A 20 3.22 8.72 1.34
CA GLY A 20 3.89 9.12 2.55
C GLY A 20 3.25 10.17 3.41
N ALA A 21 2.38 11.03 2.85
CA ALA A 21 1.82 12.15 3.62
C ALA A 21 0.98 11.69 4.79
N GLY A 22 0.30 10.55 4.68
CA GLY A 22 -0.51 9.99 5.76
C GLY A 22 0.26 9.07 6.70
N GLY A 23 1.55 8.85 6.43
CA GLY A 23 2.34 7.90 7.17
C GLY A 23 2.18 6.47 6.63
N TYR A 24 2.81 5.54 7.32
CA TYR A 24 2.77 4.15 6.90
C TYR A 24 2.96 3.23 8.10
N ASP A 25 2.61 1.96 7.89
CA ASP A 25 2.88 0.90 8.83
C ASP A 25 3.77 -0.15 8.16
N ILE A 26 4.73 -0.66 8.90
CA ILE A 26 5.49 -1.84 8.47
C ILE A 26 4.78 -3.04 9.09
N VAL A 27 4.33 -3.95 8.24
CA VAL A 27 3.45 -5.04 8.67
C VAL A 27 4.08 -6.38 8.29
N SER A 28 4.09 -7.30 9.24
CA SER A 28 4.55 -8.66 9.04
C SER A 28 3.73 -9.58 9.93
N ASN A 29 3.11 -10.60 9.34
CA ASN A 29 2.31 -11.57 10.06
C ASN A 29 1.28 -10.89 10.96
N ALA A 30 0.55 -9.93 10.40
CA ALA A 30 -0.40 -9.14 11.18
C ALA A 30 -1.44 -8.49 10.27
N THR A 31 -2.48 -7.98 10.90
CA THR A 31 -3.51 -7.20 10.23
C THR A 31 -3.50 -5.79 10.80
N VAL A 32 -3.55 -4.80 9.92
CA VAL A 32 -3.71 -3.40 10.31
C VAL A 32 -5.07 -2.92 9.84
N ASN A 33 -5.77 -2.18 10.68
CA ASN A 33 -7.13 -1.73 10.37
C ASN A 33 -7.48 -0.40 11.06
N ALA A 34 -6.48 0.34 11.54
CA ALA A 34 -6.72 1.59 12.25
C ALA A 34 -6.87 2.79 11.33
N HIS A 35 -6.57 2.63 10.06
CA HIS A 35 -6.60 3.71 9.08
C HIS A 35 -7.19 3.20 7.77
N THR A 36 -7.33 4.12 6.81
CA THR A 36 -7.59 3.76 5.43
C THR A 36 -6.24 3.70 4.73
N TYR A 37 -6.00 2.64 3.97
CA TYR A 37 -4.70 2.41 3.34
C TYR A 37 -4.85 2.52 1.83
N VAL A 38 -3.86 3.11 1.18
CA VAL A 38 -3.95 3.43 -0.26
C VAL A 38 -2.86 2.78 -1.09
N ALA A 39 -1.83 2.23 -0.47
CA ALA A 39 -0.76 1.56 -1.22
C ALA A 39 -0.11 0.49 -0.35
N ILE A 40 0.32 -0.59 -0.99
CA ILE A 40 1.02 -1.69 -0.33
C ILE A 40 2.25 -2.01 -1.17
N THR A 41 3.41 -2.04 -0.53
CA THR A 41 4.66 -2.45 -1.18
C THR A 41 5.23 -3.64 -0.42
N ILE A 42 5.49 -4.73 -1.12
CA ILE A 42 6.09 -5.90 -0.50
C ILE A 42 7.59 -5.68 -0.42
N LEU A 43 8.12 -5.72 0.79
CA LEU A 43 9.55 -5.56 1.05
C LEU A 43 10.28 -6.89 1.00
N THR A 44 9.67 -7.92 1.63
CA THR A 44 10.26 -9.25 1.71
C THR A 44 9.14 -10.25 1.54
N GLY A 45 9.31 -11.15 0.60
CA GLY A 45 8.33 -12.22 0.39
C GLY A 45 8.96 -13.57 0.67
N SER A 46 8.18 -14.46 1.24
CA SER A 46 8.64 -15.78 1.64
C SER A 46 8.37 -16.85 0.58
N THR A 47 7.48 -16.57 -0.36
CA THR A 47 7.15 -17.53 -1.40
C THR A 47 7.99 -17.25 -2.64
N ASP A 48 8.69 -18.27 -3.10
CA ASP A 48 9.58 -18.15 -4.27
C ASP A 48 9.00 -18.96 -5.42
N ASP A 49 8.70 -18.29 -6.52
CA ASP A 49 8.15 -18.95 -7.70
C ASP A 49 9.22 -19.28 -8.74
N GLY A 50 10.49 -19.28 -8.31
CA GLY A 50 11.62 -19.63 -9.15
C GLY A 50 12.37 -18.45 -9.73
N LYS A 51 11.76 -17.27 -9.76
CA LYS A 51 12.38 -16.05 -10.25
C LYS A 51 12.30 -14.90 -9.28
N ASN A 52 11.14 -14.73 -8.66
CA ASN A 52 10.89 -13.63 -7.74
C ASN A 52 10.26 -14.17 -6.49
N SER A 53 10.60 -13.57 -5.36
CA SER A 53 9.85 -13.86 -4.15
C SER A 53 8.56 -13.06 -4.16
N THR A 54 7.53 -13.62 -3.56
CA THR A 54 6.23 -12.95 -3.45
C THR A 54 5.77 -12.94 -2.01
N GLY A 55 5.02 -11.91 -1.66
CA GLY A 55 4.34 -11.83 -0.38
C GLY A 55 2.85 -12.00 -0.57
N SER A 56 2.19 -12.61 0.40
CA SER A 56 0.76 -12.87 0.34
C SER A 56 0.00 -11.78 1.08
N VAL A 57 -0.95 -11.18 0.40
CA VAL A 57 -1.71 -10.03 0.91
C VAL A 57 -3.19 -10.30 0.82
N SER A 58 -3.89 -10.00 1.91
CA SER A 58 -5.35 -9.92 1.92
C SER A 58 -5.73 -8.53 2.38
N ALA A 59 -6.72 -7.94 1.74
CA ALA A 59 -7.13 -6.58 2.09
C ALA A 59 -8.62 -6.42 1.85
N THR A 60 -9.27 -5.68 2.74
CA THR A 60 -10.69 -5.41 2.64
C THR A 60 -10.90 -4.05 2.00
N SER A 61 -11.62 -4.01 0.90
CA SER A 61 -11.89 -2.75 0.21
C SER A 61 -12.70 -1.80 1.10
N ALA A 62 -12.32 -0.54 1.07
CA ALA A 62 -13.08 0.52 1.77
C ALA A 62 -14.22 1.04 0.91
N ASP A 63 -14.21 0.74 -0.40
CA ASP A 63 -15.24 1.18 -1.33
C ASP A 63 -15.35 0.14 -2.45
N THR A 64 -16.25 -0.81 -2.28
CA THR A 64 -16.37 -1.95 -3.21
C THR A 64 -16.95 -1.57 -4.57
N ASP A 65 -17.50 -0.37 -4.70
CA ASP A 65 -17.99 0.09 -5.99
C ASP A 65 -16.84 0.47 -6.93
N ILE A 66 -15.69 0.81 -6.36
CA ILE A 66 -14.54 1.28 -7.14
C ILE A 66 -13.36 0.32 -7.02
N TRP A 67 -13.12 -0.22 -5.84
CA TRP A 67 -11.94 -1.03 -5.54
C TRP A 67 -12.32 -2.43 -5.09
N ASP A 68 -11.64 -3.42 -5.61
CA ASP A 68 -11.83 -4.80 -5.16
C ASP A 68 -11.07 -5.08 -3.88
N SER A 69 -11.60 -5.99 -3.10
CA SER A 69 -10.84 -6.56 -1.98
C SER A 69 -9.84 -7.56 -2.53
N LEU A 70 -8.77 -7.79 -1.77
CA LEU A 70 -7.75 -8.77 -2.11
C LEU A 70 -7.92 -9.99 -1.22
N SER A 71 -7.89 -11.17 -1.81
CA SER A 71 -8.00 -12.42 -1.06
C SER A 71 -6.79 -13.28 -1.34
N THR A 72 -5.82 -13.19 -0.46
CA THR A 72 -4.57 -13.96 -0.52
C THR A 72 -3.91 -13.83 -1.90
N VAL A 73 -3.61 -12.61 -2.28
CA VAL A 73 -2.98 -12.31 -3.56
C VAL A 73 -1.48 -12.33 -3.40
N ALA A 74 -0.79 -13.01 -4.29
CA ALA A 74 0.68 -13.05 -4.30
C ALA A 74 1.20 -11.81 -5.03
N ILE A 75 2.02 -11.03 -4.36
CA ILE A 75 2.57 -9.79 -4.90
C ILE A 75 4.08 -9.89 -4.90
N PRO A 76 4.74 -9.66 -6.05
CA PRO A 76 6.20 -9.74 -6.11
C PRO A 76 6.87 -8.69 -5.21
N THR A 77 7.99 -9.09 -4.63
CA THR A 77 8.80 -8.18 -3.82
C THR A 77 9.20 -6.96 -4.64
N GLY A 78 9.05 -5.79 -4.04
CA GLY A 78 9.36 -4.53 -4.69
C GLY A 78 8.20 -3.94 -5.49
N THR A 79 7.09 -4.67 -5.60
CA THR A 79 5.91 -4.18 -6.33
C THR A 79 5.01 -3.42 -5.38
N THR A 80 4.51 -2.28 -5.86
CA THR A 80 3.54 -1.46 -5.11
C THR A 80 2.20 -1.56 -5.82
N ILE A 81 1.15 -1.85 -5.07
CA ILE A 81 -0.21 -1.82 -5.58
C ILE A 81 -0.98 -0.71 -4.87
N TYR A 82 -1.91 -0.12 -5.60
CA TYR A 82 -2.70 1.00 -5.12
C TYR A 82 -4.17 0.62 -5.02
N GLY A 83 -4.85 1.19 -4.07
CA GLY A 83 -6.27 0.95 -3.88
C GLY A 83 -6.81 1.77 -2.75
N LYS A 84 -7.84 1.27 -2.10
CA LYS A 84 -8.39 1.91 -0.91
C LYS A 84 -8.95 0.81 -0.01
N TRP A 85 -8.27 0.56 1.09
CA TRP A 85 -8.58 -0.56 1.97
C TRP A 85 -8.78 -0.11 3.40
N SER A 86 -9.75 -0.72 4.07
CA SER A 86 -10.01 -0.47 5.49
C SER A 86 -9.18 -1.41 6.38
N ALA A 87 -8.70 -2.50 5.83
CA ALA A 87 -7.87 -3.46 6.56
C ALA A 87 -6.92 -4.14 5.59
N VAL A 88 -5.72 -4.43 6.06
CA VAL A 88 -4.70 -5.13 5.27
C VAL A 88 -4.04 -6.18 6.14
N THR A 89 -3.95 -7.40 5.63
CA THR A 89 -3.30 -8.52 6.31
C THR A 89 -2.11 -8.99 5.50
N ILE A 90 -0.97 -9.09 6.14
CA ILE A 90 0.26 -9.60 5.54
C ILE A 90 0.59 -10.94 6.19
N ALA A 91 0.89 -11.94 5.37
CA ALA A 91 1.10 -13.29 5.83
C ALA A 91 2.37 -13.44 6.66
N ALA A 92 2.48 -14.57 7.35
CA ALA A 92 3.67 -14.88 8.12
C ALA A 92 4.89 -14.96 7.20
N ASN A 93 6.02 -14.46 7.68
CA ASN A 93 7.30 -14.44 6.98
C ASN A 93 7.36 -13.47 5.80
N ASP A 94 6.31 -12.71 5.56
CA ASP A 94 6.29 -11.65 4.58
C ASP A 94 6.31 -10.31 5.30
N THR A 95 6.88 -9.28 4.67
CA THR A 95 6.94 -7.94 5.24
C THR A 95 6.55 -6.94 4.17
N ALA A 96 5.71 -5.99 4.54
CA ALA A 96 5.24 -4.97 3.62
C ALA A 96 5.19 -3.61 4.29
N ILE A 97 5.30 -2.56 3.47
CA ILE A 97 4.95 -1.21 3.89
C ILE A 97 3.53 -0.96 3.41
N VAL A 98 2.66 -0.56 4.31
CA VAL A 98 1.29 -0.23 3.99
C VAL A 98 1.10 1.25 4.25
N TYR A 99 0.82 2.01 3.19
CA TYR A 99 0.73 3.46 3.26
C TYR A 99 -0.68 3.89 3.60
N ARG A 100 -0.79 4.79 4.57
CA ARG A 100 -2.06 5.34 5.01
C ARG A 100 -2.52 6.43 4.07
N GLU A 101 -3.85 6.57 3.94
CA GLU A 101 -4.41 7.69 3.23
C GLU A 101 -4.04 8.98 3.96
N SER A 102 -3.71 10.00 3.21
CA SER A 102 -3.48 11.32 3.79
C SER A 102 -4.77 11.78 4.42
N SER A 103 -4.74 12.01 5.71
CA SER A 103 -5.93 12.38 6.46
C SER A 103 -5.94 13.86 6.71
N SER A 104 -7.12 14.46 6.59
CA SER A 104 -7.31 15.85 7.00
C SER A 104 -7.70 15.95 8.46
N ASP A 105 -7.82 14.85 9.13
CA ASP A 105 -8.19 14.80 10.54
C ASP A 105 -7.10 15.32 11.44
#